data_7a26c82f022794453545d255fae45ce4
#
_entry.id   7a26c82f022794453545d255fae45ce4
#
_cell.length_a   1.000
_cell.length_b   1.000
_cell.length_c   1.000
_cell.angle_alpha   90.00
_cell.angle_beta   90.00
_cell.angle_gamma   90.00
#
_symmetry.space_group_name_H-M   'P 1'
#
loop_
_entity.id
_entity.type
_entity.pdbx_description
1 polymer ?
#
loop_
_entity_poly.entity_id
_entity_poly.type
_entity_poly.pdbx_seq_one_letter_code
_entity_poly.pdbx_strand_id
1 'polypeptide(L)'
;MYYICAMAKSKIDINKLKHLPTTEDMFVEEFGVKGTASREEFDAKSRAWYYAEVLKNARKAAGITQQQLADKIGKKREYVAMLEKGETDMQLSTFIMISEAVGLKFALTY
;
A
#
# COMPACT_ATOMS: atom_id res chain seq x y z
N MET A 1 5.53 -0.80 -17.62
CA MET A 1 5.13 -0.82 -19.02
C MET A 1 6.02 -1.66 -19.91
N TYR A 2 7.32 -1.74 -19.63
CA TYR A 2 8.24 -2.59 -20.39
C TYR A 2 7.89 -4.07 -20.33
N TYR A 3 7.33 -4.53 -19.21
CA TYR A 3 6.93 -5.91 -19.02
C TYR A 3 5.79 -6.33 -19.94
N ILE A 4 4.86 -5.44 -20.23
CA ILE A 4 3.73 -5.73 -21.13
C ILE A 4 4.24 -5.94 -22.55
N CYS A 5 5.19 -5.14 -23.00
CA CYS A 5 5.80 -5.28 -24.33
C CYS A 5 6.58 -6.58 -24.45
N ALA A 6 7.31 -6.99 -23.39
CA ALA A 6 8.04 -8.26 -23.38
C ALA A 6 7.08 -9.45 -23.43
N MET A 7 5.95 -9.37 -22.72
CA MET A 7 4.93 -10.42 -22.73
C MET A 7 4.20 -10.52 -24.07
N ALA A 8 4.00 -9.39 -24.75
CA ALA A 8 3.36 -9.38 -26.07
C ALA A 8 4.15 -10.11 -27.14
N LYS A 9 5.47 -10.30 -26.93
CA LYS A 9 6.34 -11.06 -27.84
C LYS A 9 6.35 -12.56 -27.57
N SER A 10 5.84 -13.01 -26.43
CA SER A 10 5.72 -14.42 -26.12
C SER A 10 4.47 -15.00 -26.78
N LYS A 11 4.60 -16.21 -27.30
CA LYS A 11 3.46 -16.94 -27.88
C LYS A 11 2.59 -17.45 -26.75
N ILE A 12 1.68 -16.61 -26.28
CA ILE A 12 0.73 -16.97 -25.23
C ILE A 12 -0.55 -17.50 -25.90
N ASP A 13 -0.96 -18.71 -25.53
CA ASP A 13 -2.21 -19.27 -25.98
C ASP A 13 -3.34 -18.68 -25.11
N ILE A 14 -4.09 -17.75 -25.69
CA ILE A 14 -5.19 -17.07 -25.01
C ILE A 14 -6.28 -18.06 -24.55
N ASN A 15 -6.49 -19.14 -25.29
CA ASN A 15 -7.49 -20.15 -24.91
C ASN A 15 -7.08 -20.89 -23.64
N LYS A 16 -5.80 -21.14 -23.44
CA LYS A 16 -5.29 -21.73 -22.19
C LYS A 16 -5.42 -20.77 -21.02
N LEU A 17 -5.21 -19.46 -21.27
CA LEU A 17 -5.34 -18.44 -20.22
C LEU A 17 -6.77 -18.30 -19.72
N LYS A 18 -7.80 -18.54 -20.55
CA LYS A 18 -9.19 -18.46 -20.17
C LYS A 18 -9.61 -19.50 -19.12
N HIS A 19 -8.85 -20.58 -19.01
CA HIS A 19 -9.10 -21.65 -18.05
C HIS A 19 -8.31 -21.51 -16.75
N LEU A 20 -7.40 -20.55 -16.68
CA LEU A 20 -6.63 -20.30 -15.48
C LEU A 20 -7.46 -19.45 -14.50
N PRO A 21 -7.35 -19.75 -13.19
CA PRO A 21 -8.00 -18.90 -12.20
C PRO A 21 -7.39 -17.50 -12.24
N THR A 22 -8.24 -16.49 -12.11
CA THR A 22 -7.79 -15.10 -12.03
C THR A 22 -7.29 -14.79 -10.62
N THR A 23 -6.59 -13.66 -10.46
CA THR A 23 -6.22 -13.17 -9.14
C THR A 23 -7.46 -12.97 -8.28
N GLU A 24 -8.57 -12.49 -8.87
CA GLU A 24 -9.83 -12.32 -8.16
C GLU A 24 -10.40 -13.65 -7.68
N ASP A 25 -10.35 -14.71 -8.50
CA ASP A 25 -10.80 -16.04 -8.09
C ASP A 25 -10.02 -16.56 -6.88
N MET A 26 -8.70 -16.35 -6.87
CA MET A 26 -7.85 -16.72 -5.75
C MET A 26 -8.21 -15.93 -4.48
N PHE A 27 -8.47 -14.64 -4.60
CA PHE A 27 -8.89 -13.82 -3.48
C PHE A 27 -10.28 -14.19 -2.96
N VAL A 28 -11.20 -14.53 -3.84
CA VAL A 28 -12.53 -14.99 -3.44
C VAL A 28 -12.43 -16.28 -2.63
N GLU A 29 -11.56 -17.21 -3.03
CA GLU A 29 -11.35 -18.46 -2.30
C GLU A 29 -10.77 -18.21 -0.90
N GLU A 30 -9.79 -17.32 -0.79
CA GLU A 30 -9.08 -17.06 0.47
C GLU A 30 -9.80 -16.04 1.37
N PHE A 31 -10.30 -14.95 0.80
CA PHE A 31 -10.82 -13.78 1.56
C PHE A 31 -12.32 -13.54 1.37
N GLY A 32 -12.96 -14.26 0.47
CA GLY A 32 -14.39 -14.11 0.19
C GLY A 32 -14.71 -13.18 -0.97
N VAL A 33 -15.98 -13.14 -1.31
CA VAL A 33 -16.52 -12.34 -2.42
C VAL A 33 -16.53 -10.85 -2.02
N LYS A 34 -16.34 -9.96 -2.99
CA LYS A 34 -16.49 -8.51 -2.78
C LYS A 34 -17.84 -8.18 -2.17
N GLY A 35 -17.84 -7.28 -1.20
CA GLY A 35 -19.03 -6.91 -0.45
C GLY A 35 -19.27 -7.71 0.81
N THR A 36 -18.50 -8.79 1.05
CA THR A 36 -18.54 -9.48 2.34
C THR A 36 -17.64 -8.78 3.36
N ALA A 37 -17.94 -8.92 4.64
CA ALA A 37 -17.16 -8.28 5.71
C ALA A 37 -15.68 -8.71 5.70
N SER A 38 -15.40 -9.98 5.46
CA SER A 38 -14.03 -10.50 5.39
C SER A 38 -13.25 -9.91 4.22
N ARG A 39 -13.88 -9.73 3.07
CA ARG A 39 -13.24 -9.13 1.89
C ARG A 39 -13.01 -7.64 2.10
N GLU A 40 -13.96 -6.94 2.68
CA GLU A 40 -13.82 -5.52 3.00
C GLU A 40 -12.70 -5.26 4.00
N GLU A 41 -12.58 -6.11 5.02
CA GLU A 41 -11.48 -6.04 5.97
C GLU A 41 -10.12 -6.24 5.30
N PHE A 42 -10.03 -7.23 4.41
CA PHE A 42 -8.81 -7.47 3.64
C PHE A 42 -8.46 -6.27 2.76
N ASP A 43 -9.44 -5.71 2.05
CA ASP A 43 -9.22 -4.55 1.17
C ASP A 43 -8.78 -3.32 1.98
N ALA A 44 -9.37 -3.10 3.15
CA ALA A 44 -8.98 -2.00 4.03
C ALA A 44 -7.54 -2.16 4.54
N LYS A 45 -7.17 -3.36 4.97
CA LYS A 45 -5.79 -3.66 5.42
C LYS A 45 -4.78 -3.50 4.29
N SER A 46 -5.13 -3.92 3.08
CA SER A 46 -4.27 -3.77 1.91
C SER A 46 -4.02 -2.31 1.56
N ARG A 47 -5.05 -1.46 1.65
CA ARG A 47 -4.91 -0.03 1.44
C ARG A 47 -4.06 0.62 2.53
N ALA A 48 -4.26 0.24 3.78
CA ALA A 48 -3.47 0.74 4.90
C ALA A 48 -1.98 0.42 4.71
N TRP A 49 -1.68 -0.81 4.29
CA TRP A 49 -0.31 -1.21 3.96
C TRP A 49 0.26 -0.38 2.81
N TYR A 50 -0.53 -0.15 1.76
CA TYR A 50 -0.12 0.66 0.62
C TYR A 50 0.24 2.08 1.04
N TYR A 51 -0.60 2.74 1.84
CA TYR A 51 -0.34 4.10 2.28
C TYR A 51 0.87 4.18 3.22
N ALA A 52 1.08 3.17 4.06
CA ALA A 52 2.28 3.09 4.88
C ALA A 52 3.54 3.02 4.00
N GLU A 53 3.51 2.26 2.92
CA GLU A 53 4.60 2.15 1.96
C GLU A 53 4.84 3.47 1.22
N VAL A 54 3.78 4.18 0.86
CA VAL A 54 3.86 5.52 0.25
C VAL A 54 4.57 6.49 1.20
N LEU A 55 4.22 6.51 2.47
CA LEU A 55 4.86 7.37 3.47
C LEU A 55 6.34 7.03 3.65
N LYS A 56 6.67 5.76 3.72
CA LYS A 56 8.05 5.28 3.83
C LYS A 56 8.89 5.71 2.63
N ASN A 57 8.38 5.54 1.43
CA ASN A 57 9.06 5.93 0.20
C ASN A 57 9.23 7.44 0.10
N ALA A 58 8.22 8.21 0.50
CA ALA A 58 8.30 9.66 0.54
C ALA A 58 9.35 10.15 1.55
N ARG A 59 9.44 9.49 2.72
CA ARG A 59 10.49 9.78 3.70
C ARG A 59 11.88 9.56 3.09
N LYS A 60 12.08 8.43 2.43
CA LYS A 60 13.37 8.12 1.77
C LYS A 60 13.70 9.12 0.66
N ALA A 61 12.70 9.48 -0.13
CA ALA A 61 12.86 10.48 -1.19
C ALA A 61 13.22 11.88 -0.64
N ALA A 62 12.69 12.21 0.53
CA ALA A 62 13.04 13.45 1.23
C ALA A 62 14.43 13.41 1.88
N GLY A 63 15.07 12.23 1.91
CA GLY A 63 16.43 12.08 2.46
C GLY A 63 16.49 12.10 3.97
N ILE A 64 15.38 11.86 4.67
CA ILE A 64 15.35 11.85 6.13
C ILE A 64 15.28 10.43 6.68
N THR A 65 15.90 10.22 7.84
CA THR A 65 15.87 8.93 8.53
C THR A 65 14.58 8.77 9.35
N GLN A 66 14.32 7.55 9.80
CA GLN A 66 13.21 7.31 10.73
C GLN A 66 13.35 8.12 12.02
N GLN A 67 14.57 8.27 12.52
CA GLN A 67 14.83 9.06 13.72
C GLN A 67 14.53 10.55 13.48
N GLN A 68 14.95 11.08 12.34
CA GLN A 68 14.67 12.47 11.98
C GLN A 68 13.18 12.74 11.83
N LEU A 69 12.45 11.81 11.22
CA LEU A 69 11.00 11.90 11.11
C LEU A 69 10.34 11.85 12.49
N ALA A 70 10.77 10.90 13.34
CA ALA A 70 10.27 10.77 14.70
C ALA A 70 10.46 12.05 15.50
N ASP A 71 11.63 12.68 15.39
CA ASP A 71 11.92 13.96 16.05
C ASP A 71 10.99 15.07 15.56
N LYS A 72 10.70 15.10 14.26
CA LYS A 72 9.79 16.11 13.68
C LYS A 72 8.36 15.98 14.19
N ILE A 73 7.88 14.76 14.41
CA ILE A 73 6.50 14.52 14.85
C ILE A 73 6.39 14.33 16.37
N GLY A 74 7.50 14.40 17.10
CA GLY A 74 7.51 14.27 18.56
C GLY A 74 7.25 12.84 19.04
N LYS A 75 7.67 11.84 18.28
CA LYS A 75 7.50 10.42 18.60
C LYS A 75 8.85 9.71 18.64
N LYS A 76 8.85 8.45 19.05
CA LYS A 76 10.04 7.60 19.07
C LYS A 76 10.26 6.96 17.70
N ARG A 77 11.53 6.66 17.36
CA ARG A 77 11.88 5.98 16.12
C ARG A 77 11.14 4.65 15.96
N GLU A 78 11.01 3.89 17.02
CA GLU A 78 10.30 2.61 17.03
C GLU A 78 8.85 2.75 16.60
N TYR A 79 8.21 3.86 16.98
CA TYR A 79 6.84 4.17 16.58
C TYR A 79 6.75 4.39 15.07
N VAL A 80 7.68 5.16 14.50
CA VAL A 80 7.75 5.38 13.05
C VAL A 80 8.01 4.07 12.31
N ALA A 81 8.95 3.25 12.81
CA ALA A 81 9.24 1.95 12.21
C ALA A 81 8.03 1.02 12.22
N MET A 82 7.26 1.02 13.30
CA MET A 82 6.04 0.25 13.42
C MET A 82 4.96 0.71 12.42
N LEU A 83 4.79 2.02 12.26
CA LEU A 83 3.83 2.57 11.30
C LEU A 83 4.22 2.25 9.86
N GLU A 84 5.50 2.31 9.53
CA GLU A 84 5.99 2.03 8.17
C GLU A 84 5.85 0.56 7.77
N LYS A 85 5.70 -0.35 8.73
CA LYS A 85 5.40 -1.76 8.43
C LYS A 85 3.98 -1.98 7.92
N GLY A 86 3.07 -1.04 8.19
CA GLY A 86 1.69 -1.11 7.73
C GLY A 86 0.81 -2.11 8.48
N GLU A 87 1.29 -2.66 9.59
CA GLU A 87 0.57 -3.65 10.40
C GLU A 87 -0.29 -3.02 11.50
N THR A 88 -0.07 -1.74 11.78
CA THR A 88 -0.73 -1.01 12.86
C THR A 88 -1.60 0.09 12.29
N ASP A 89 -2.80 0.24 12.83
CA ASP A 89 -3.68 1.34 12.46
C ASP A 89 -3.03 2.67 12.84
N MET A 90 -3.13 3.62 11.92
CA MET A 90 -2.60 4.96 12.11
C MET A 90 -3.77 5.93 12.27
N GLN A 91 -3.69 6.78 13.29
CA GLN A 91 -4.65 7.87 13.42
C GLN A 91 -4.51 8.84 12.25
N LEU A 92 -5.62 9.41 11.80
CA LEU A 92 -5.61 10.36 10.70
C LEU A 92 -4.71 11.57 11.00
N SER A 93 -4.73 12.06 12.24
CA SER A 93 -3.87 13.18 12.67
C SER A 93 -2.38 12.83 12.51
N THR A 94 -1.99 11.61 12.87
CA THR A 94 -0.61 11.13 12.71
C THR A 94 -0.25 11.01 11.24
N PHE A 95 -1.14 10.49 10.42
CA PHE A 95 -0.96 10.40 8.97
C PHE A 95 -0.71 11.78 8.36
N ILE A 96 -1.50 12.76 8.74
CA ILE A 96 -1.36 14.15 8.28
C ILE A 96 -0.01 14.73 8.71
N MET A 97 0.38 14.56 9.96
CA MET A 97 1.67 15.07 10.47
C MET A 97 2.84 14.46 9.72
N ILE A 98 2.83 13.15 9.50
CA ILE A 98 3.90 12.48 8.75
C ILE A 98 3.93 12.96 7.30
N SER A 99 2.77 13.05 6.67
CA SER A 99 2.66 13.52 5.28
C SER A 99 3.26 14.91 5.11
N GLU A 100 2.94 15.82 6.00
CA GLU A 100 3.50 17.18 5.99
C GLU A 100 5.02 17.17 6.23
N ALA A 101 5.48 16.35 7.17
CA ALA A 101 6.92 16.26 7.50
C ALA A 101 7.76 15.74 6.34
N VAL A 102 7.21 14.86 5.49
CA VAL A 102 7.92 14.31 4.33
C VAL A 102 7.63 15.07 3.03
N GLY A 103 6.83 16.13 3.09
CA GLY A 103 6.53 16.97 1.93
C GLY A 103 5.43 16.44 1.01
N LEU A 104 4.64 15.48 1.46
CA LEU A 104 3.50 14.99 0.70
C LEU A 104 2.31 15.93 0.87
N LYS A 105 1.56 16.08 -0.20
CA LYS A 105 0.26 16.74 -0.20
C LYS A 105 -0.76 15.76 -0.74
N PHE A 106 -1.91 15.71 -0.12
CA PHE A 106 -3.01 14.91 -0.65
C PHE A 106 -4.29 15.73 -0.61
N ALA A 107 -5.19 15.43 -1.54
CA ALA A 107 -6.48 16.08 -1.65
C ALA A 107 -7.54 15.01 -1.83
N LEU A 108 -8.72 15.26 -1.25
CA LEU A 108 -9.88 14.43 -1.49
C LEU A 108 -10.53 14.88 -2.79
N THR A 109 -10.80 13.93 -3.66
CA THR A 109 -11.47 14.17 -4.94
C THR A 109 -12.74 13.36 -5.01
N TYR A 110 -13.73 13.92 -5.69
CA TYR A 110 -14.99 13.24 -5.94
C TYR A 110 -14.98 12.53 -7.28
#